data_ae17cdca63fa23548278634dc467b95c
#
_entry.id   ae17cdca63fa23548278634dc467b95c
#
_cell.length_a   1.000
_cell.length_b   1.000
_cell.length_c   1.000
_cell.angle_alpha   90.00
_cell.angle_beta   90.00
_cell.angle_gamma   90.00
#
_symmetry.space_group_name_H-M   'P 1'
#
loop_
_entity.id
_entity.type
_entity.pdbx_description
1 polymer ?
#
loop_
_entity_poly.entity_id
_entity_poly.type
_entity_poly.pdbx_seq_one_letter_code
_entity_poly.pdbx_strand_id
1 'polypeptide(L)'
;KGVGSQGDGSAQFIAKSAADQQAVVEILERDLDLPALTLTLGTGPKVRRALVPAAGFGTRLFPASKATKKELFPVIDRDGIAKPAILLIVEEALDAGIEEVVIIVQQDDLEDFRAFFNTQISIENYNKLPRASQEYARRILEIGRRVRFVTQTAQEGFGHAVYCARAAMEEEPFLLMLGDHLYRSTGAVSCAQQVVEAYQQSS
;
A
#
# COMPACT_ATOMS: atom_id res chain seq x y z
N LYS A 1 -3.75 -11.34 19.85
CA LYS A 1 -2.30 -11.55 19.71
C LYS A 1 -1.72 -10.28 19.12
N GLY A 2 -0.85 -9.59 19.87
CA GLY A 2 -0.12 -8.44 19.35
C GLY A 2 0.90 -8.92 18.32
N VAL A 3 0.94 -8.25 17.17
CA VAL A 3 2.01 -8.40 16.17
C VAL A 3 2.83 -7.13 16.25
N GLY A 4 3.92 -7.18 17.02
CA GLY A 4 4.89 -6.10 17.07
C GLY A 4 6.05 -6.42 16.14
N SER A 5 6.40 -5.54 15.20
CA SER A 5 7.72 -5.53 14.59
C SER A 5 8.69 -4.89 15.57
N GLN A 6 9.94 -5.38 15.64
CA GLN A 6 10.95 -4.78 16.50
C GLN A 6 11.16 -3.31 16.12
N GLY A 7 10.68 -2.38 16.96
CA GLY A 7 11.06 -0.99 16.92
C GLY A 7 9.96 0.06 16.78
N ASP A 8 8.73 -0.27 16.37
CA ASP A 8 7.66 0.73 16.19
C ASP A 8 6.55 0.70 17.25
N GLY A 9 6.53 -0.33 18.09
CA GLY A 9 5.63 -0.38 19.25
C GLY A 9 4.13 -0.36 18.96
N SER A 10 3.69 -0.57 17.71
CA SER A 10 2.26 -0.61 17.38
C SER A 10 1.65 -1.98 17.65
N ALA A 11 0.45 -2.03 18.22
CA ALA A 11 -0.34 -3.24 18.43
C ALA A 11 -1.73 -3.06 17.80
N GLN A 12 -2.23 -4.13 17.15
CA GLN A 12 -3.57 -4.16 16.60
C GLN A 12 -4.47 -5.05 17.45
N PHE A 13 -5.66 -4.54 17.78
CA PHE A 13 -6.69 -5.26 18.51
C PHE A 13 -7.95 -5.33 17.65
N ILE A 14 -8.54 -6.51 17.57
CA ILE A 14 -9.85 -6.71 16.92
C ILE A 14 -10.88 -6.93 18.01
N ALA A 15 -11.82 -5.99 18.13
CA ALA A 15 -12.94 -6.08 19.05
C ALA A 15 -14.15 -6.72 18.36
N LYS A 16 -14.97 -7.47 19.11
CA LYS A 16 -16.17 -8.12 18.59
C LYS A 16 -17.39 -7.18 18.55
N SER A 17 -17.34 -6.09 19.26
CA SER A 17 -18.40 -5.08 19.34
C SER A 17 -17.83 -3.69 19.56
N ALA A 18 -18.63 -2.65 19.33
CA ALA A 18 -18.26 -1.27 19.64
C ALA A 18 -17.99 -1.06 21.13
N ALA A 19 -18.71 -1.77 22.00
CA ALA A 19 -18.51 -1.72 23.46
C ALA A 19 -17.14 -2.31 23.86
N ASP A 20 -16.77 -3.46 23.28
CA ASP A 20 -15.46 -4.08 23.50
C ASP A 20 -14.34 -3.19 22.95
N GLN A 21 -14.56 -2.53 21.82
CA GLN A 21 -13.61 -1.60 21.24
C GLN A 21 -13.37 -0.40 22.17
N GLN A 22 -14.44 0.20 22.66
CA GLN A 22 -14.37 1.32 23.59
C GLN A 22 -13.65 0.94 24.90
N ALA A 23 -13.93 -0.24 25.44
CA ALA A 23 -13.23 -0.74 26.63
C ALA A 23 -11.73 -0.92 26.41
N VAL A 24 -11.31 -1.39 25.23
CA VAL A 24 -9.88 -1.50 24.88
C VAL A 24 -9.24 -0.12 24.77
N VAL A 25 -9.92 0.85 24.15
CA VAL A 25 -9.43 2.23 24.04
C VAL A 25 -9.23 2.84 25.44
N GLU A 26 -10.23 2.71 26.31
CA GLU A 26 -10.14 3.24 27.69
C GLU A 26 -8.96 2.65 28.47
N ILE A 27 -8.69 1.36 28.32
CA ILE A 27 -7.53 0.72 28.95
C ILE A 27 -6.23 1.27 28.38
N LEU A 28 -6.12 1.39 27.04
CA LEU A 28 -4.91 1.86 26.40
C LEU A 28 -4.60 3.31 26.78
N GLU A 29 -5.59 4.18 26.74
CA GLU A 29 -5.39 5.61 26.99
C GLU A 29 -5.28 5.92 28.48
N ARG A 30 -6.17 5.36 29.33
CA ARG A 30 -6.21 5.69 30.77
C ARG A 30 -5.17 4.94 31.59
N ASP A 31 -5.00 3.63 31.32
CA ASP A 31 -4.19 2.77 32.19
C ASP A 31 -2.75 2.59 31.67
N LEU A 32 -2.53 2.73 30.36
CA LEU A 32 -1.22 2.53 29.73
C LEU A 32 -0.65 3.81 29.09
N ASP A 33 -1.39 4.92 29.08
CA ASP A 33 -1.00 6.20 28.45
C ASP A 33 -0.55 6.01 26.97
N LEU A 34 -1.24 5.11 26.25
CA LEU A 34 -0.97 4.81 24.85
C LEU A 34 -2.09 5.39 23.97
N PRO A 35 -1.75 6.18 22.94
CA PRO A 35 -2.77 6.69 22.02
C PRO A 35 -3.43 5.54 21.25
N ALA A 36 -4.76 5.53 21.19
CA ALA A 36 -5.54 4.54 20.45
C ALA A 36 -6.21 5.16 19.22
N LEU A 37 -6.09 4.47 18.07
CA LEU A 37 -6.86 4.78 16.87
C LEU A 37 -7.96 3.74 16.72
N THR A 38 -9.22 4.17 16.79
CA THR A 38 -10.38 3.30 16.59
C THR A 38 -10.78 3.26 15.11
N LEU A 39 -10.92 2.05 14.57
CA LEU A 39 -11.51 1.80 13.26
C LEU A 39 -12.80 1.02 13.46
N THR A 40 -13.91 1.56 13.00
CA THR A 40 -15.20 0.85 13.04
C THR A 40 -15.35 0.04 11.75
N LEU A 41 -15.42 -1.28 11.88
CA LEU A 41 -15.83 -2.17 10.79
C LEU A 41 -17.36 -2.17 10.74
N GLY A 42 -17.94 -1.54 9.76
CA GLY A 42 -19.39 -1.42 9.62
C GLY A 42 -19.83 -1.36 8.16
N THR A 43 -21.14 -1.30 7.89
CA THR A 43 -21.74 -0.95 6.59
C THR A 43 -21.28 0.43 6.14
N GLY A 44 -20.02 0.51 5.86
CA GLY A 44 -19.39 1.76 5.51
C GLY A 44 -19.51 2.07 4.02
N PRO A 45 -19.15 3.28 3.64
CA PRO A 45 -19.04 3.67 2.25
C PRO A 45 -18.07 2.74 1.51
N LYS A 46 -18.24 2.65 0.20
CA LYS A 46 -17.37 1.86 -0.68
C LYS A 46 -15.90 2.22 -0.42
N VAL A 47 -15.05 1.21 -0.26
CA VAL A 47 -13.60 1.41 -0.16
C VAL A 47 -13.08 1.85 -1.54
N ARG A 48 -12.68 3.09 -1.66
CA ARG A 48 -12.23 3.69 -2.93
C ARG A 48 -10.73 3.83 -3.03
N ARG A 49 -10.06 3.90 -1.88
CA ARG A 49 -8.62 4.17 -1.82
C ARG A 49 -7.85 3.02 -1.21
N ALA A 50 -6.66 2.77 -1.74
CA ALA A 50 -5.66 1.94 -1.09
C ALA A 50 -4.50 2.81 -0.61
N LEU A 51 -3.90 2.40 0.51
CA LEU A 51 -2.73 3.04 1.10
C LEU A 51 -1.58 2.05 1.12
N VAL A 52 -0.45 2.43 0.53
CA VAL A 52 0.73 1.57 0.38
C VAL A 52 1.95 2.27 0.98
N PRO A 53 2.32 1.98 2.23
CA PRO A 53 3.57 2.47 2.80
C PRO A 53 4.79 1.82 2.13
N ALA A 54 5.62 2.64 1.50
CA ALA A 54 6.82 2.28 0.75
C ALA A 54 8.05 3.13 1.15
N ALA A 55 8.04 3.70 2.36
CA ALA A 55 9.09 4.61 2.85
C ALA A 55 10.20 3.90 3.66
N GLY A 56 10.20 2.56 3.73
CA GLY A 56 11.17 1.79 4.49
C GLY A 56 12.52 1.67 3.80
N PHE A 57 13.64 1.78 4.54
CA PHE A 57 15.00 1.67 3.99
C PHE A 57 15.34 0.27 3.43
N GLY A 58 14.65 -0.79 3.86
CA GLY A 58 14.91 -2.15 3.39
C GLY A 58 16.21 -2.77 3.92
N THR A 59 16.52 -2.59 5.20
CA THR A 59 17.75 -3.09 5.85
C THR A 59 18.02 -4.57 5.65
N ARG A 60 16.96 -5.39 5.59
CA ARG A 60 17.07 -6.85 5.39
C ARG A 60 17.55 -7.24 3.99
N LEU A 61 17.42 -6.35 3.03
CA LEU A 61 17.81 -6.57 1.63
C LEU A 61 19.11 -5.85 1.27
N PHE A 62 19.81 -5.28 2.26
CA PHE A 62 21.15 -4.71 2.04
C PHE A 62 22.13 -5.85 1.65
N PRO A 63 23.02 -5.68 0.64
CA PRO A 63 23.35 -4.40 -0.02
C PRO A 63 22.50 -4.04 -1.25
N ALA A 64 21.59 -4.91 -1.70
CA ALA A 64 20.78 -4.65 -2.89
C ALA A 64 19.90 -3.38 -2.74
N SER A 65 19.36 -3.14 -1.53
CA SER A 65 18.58 -1.93 -1.22
C SER A 65 19.38 -0.62 -1.27
N LYS A 66 20.72 -0.71 -1.40
CA LYS A 66 21.58 0.46 -1.68
C LYS A 66 21.51 0.88 -3.15
N ALA A 67 21.29 -0.06 -4.06
CA ALA A 67 21.26 0.19 -5.49
C ALA A 67 19.90 0.67 -5.98
N THR A 68 18.82 0.14 -5.40
CA THR A 68 17.44 0.54 -5.71
C THR A 68 16.52 0.22 -4.54
N LYS A 69 15.36 0.86 -4.50
CA LYS A 69 14.36 0.61 -3.46
C LYS A 69 13.78 -0.79 -3.60
N LYS A 70 13.51 -1.46 -2.47
CA LYS A 70 13.00 -2.84 -2.43
C LYS A 70 11.66 -2.98 -3.18
N GLU A 71 10.83 -1.95 -3.14
CA GLU A 71 9.56 -1.89 -3.81
C GLU A 71 9.69 -1.83 -5.34
N LEU A 72 10.86 -1.39 -5.83
CA LEU A 72 11.19 -1.36 -7.26
C LEU A 72 11.95 -2.62 -7.73
N PHE A 73 12.20 -3.59 -6.87
CA PHE A 73 12.83 -4.85 -7.26
C PHE A 73 11.94 -5.61 -8.24
N PRO A 74 12.53 -6.16 -9.32
CA PRO A 74 11.78 -6.91 -10.31
C PRO A 74 11.36 -8.28 -9.76
N VAL A 75 10.11 -8.61 -10.00
CA VAL A 75 9.51 -9.91 -9.70
C VAL A 75 8.90 -10.45 -10.99
N ILE A 76 9.11 -11.72 -11.28
CA ILE A 76 8.46 -12.39 -12.41
C ILE A 76 7.03 -12.70 -12.02
N ASP A 77 6.08 -12.08 -12.71
CA ASP A 77 4.65 -12.31 -12.53
C ASP A 77 4.18 -13.58 -13.26
N ARG A 78 2.91 -13.95 -13.07
CA ARG A 78 2.28 -15.14 -13.67
C ARG A 78 2.26 -15.11 -15.20
N ASP A 79 2.24 -13.92 -15.79
CA ASP A 79 2.33 -13.70 -17.24
C ASP A 79 3.76 -13.80 -17.79
N GLY A 80 4.75 -14.09 -16.94
CA GLY A 80 6.17 -14.18 -17.30
C GLY A 80 6.86 -12.81 -17.44
N ILE A 81 6.17 -11.71 -17.17
CA ILE A 81 6.73 -10.36 -17.27
C ILE A 81 7.43 -10.00 -15.97
N ALA A 82 8.64 -9.44 -16.06
CA ALA A 82 9.35 -8.88 -14.91
C ALA A 82 8.76 -7.51 -14.60
N LYS A 83 8.11 -7.39 -13.44
CA LYS A 83 7.46 -6.17 -12.94
C LYS A 83 8.09 -5.73 -11.64
N PRO A 84 8.24 -4.43 -11.37
CA PRO A 84 8.55 -3.96 -10.03
C PRO A 84 7.49 -4.41 -9.02
N ALA A 85 7.91 -4.80 -7.81
CA ALA A 85 6.98 -5.28 -6.77
C ALA A 85 5.84 -4.29 -6.50
N ILE A 86 6.13 -2.99 -6.46
CA ILE A 86 5.13 -1.95 -6.27
C ILE A 86 4.05 -1.95 -7.36
N LEU A 87 4.39 -2.27 -8.61
CA LEU A 87 3.41 -2.32 -9.68
C LEU A 87 2.43 -3.47 -9.47
N LEU A 88 2.90 -4.64 -9.03
CA LEU A 88 2.04 -5.79 -8.70
C LEU A 88 1.06 -5.46 -7.58
N ILE A 89 1.52 -4.72 -6.56
CA ILE A 89 0.69 -4.29 -5.43
C ILE A 89 -0.38 -3.29 -5.90
N VAL A 90 0.00 -2.34 -6.76
CA VAL A 90 -0.94 -1.36 -7.33
C VAL A 90 -1.96 -2.05 -8.25
N GLU A 91 -1.52 -2.96 -9.12
CA GLU A 91 -2.43 -3.75 -9.97
C GLU A 91 -3.42 -4.56 -9.13
N GLU A 92 -2.95 -5.24 -8.08
CA GLU A 92 -3.80 -5.99 -7.13
C GLU A 92 -4.89 -5.11 -6.49
N ALA A 93 -4.53 -3.88 -6.06
CA ALA A 93 -5.49 -2.92 -5.51
C ALA A 93 -6.52 -2.48 -6.56
N LEU A 94 -6.06 -2.12 -7.77
CA LEU A 94 -6.91 -1.65 -8.84
C LEU A 94 -7.88 -2.74 -9.35
N ASP A 95 -7.42 -3.98 -9.42
CA ASP A 95 -8.24 -5.15 -9.80
C ASP A 95 -9.31 -5.45 -8.73
N ALA A 96 -9.08 -5.08 -7.46
CA ALA A 96 -10.08 -5.14 -6.39
C ALA A 96 -11.12 -4.01 -6.44
N GLY A 97 -11.09 -3.14 -7.45
CA GLY A 97 -12.04 -2.05 -7.62
C GLY A 97 -11.66 -0.74 -6.90
N ILE A 98 -10.42 -0.64 -6.39
CA ILE A 98 -9.87 0.60 -5.84
C ILE A 98 -9.73 1.64 -6.97
N GLU A 99 -10.10 2.88 -6.68
CA GLU A 99 -10.11 3.98 -7.64
C GLU A 99 -8.80 4.79 -7.61
N GLU A 100 -8.19 4.94 -6.44
CA GLU A 100 -6.92 5.66 -6.22
C GLU A 100 -6.01 4.89 -5.28
N VAL A 101 -4.72 4.80 -5.61
CA VAL A 101 -3.69 4.19 -4.74
C VAL A 101 -2.76 5.29 -4.24
N VAL A 102 -2.70 5.48 -2.93
CA VAL A 102 -1.80 6.43 -2.28
C VAL A 102 -0.55 5.69 -1.83
N ILE A 103 0.60 6.03 -2.40
CA ILE A 103 1.88 5.45 -2.05
C ILE A 103 2.65 6.43 -1.18
N ILE A 104 3.07 5.97 0.00
CA ILE A 104 3.89 6.77 0.92
C ILE A 104 5.35 6.44 0.67
N VAL A 105 6.14 7.44 0.30
CA VAL A 105 7.55 7.31 -0.02
C VAL A 105 8.40 8.27 0.83
N GLN A 106 9.70 8.03 0.90
CA GLN A 106 10.63 9.05 1.41
C GLN A 106 10.77 10.19 0.39
N GLN A 107 11.12 11.38 0.88
CA GLN A 107 11.29 12.55 0.00
C GLN A 107 12.33 12.29 -1.10
N ASP A 108 13.43 11.64 -0.76
CA ASP A 108 14.54 11.36 -1.68
C ASP A 108 14.18 10.30 -2.74
N ASP A 109 13.16 9.47 -2.48
CA ASP A 109 12.75 8.38 -3.37
C ASP A 109 11.61 8.79 -4.31
N LEU A 110 10.97 9.93 -4.05
CA LEU A 110 9.76 10.36 -4.76
C LEU A 110 9.94 10.41 -6.28
N GLU A 111 11.09 10.89 -6.74
CA GLU A 111 11.35 11.04 -8.17
C GLU A 111 11.52 9.69 -8.89
N ASP A 112 12.08 8.68 -8.24
CA ASP A 112 12.21 7.33 -8.80
C ASP A 112 10.82 6.69 -9.02
N PHE A 113 9.94 6.83 -8.03
CA PHE A 113 8.57 6.33 -8.16
C PHE A 113 7.76 7.11 -9.20
N ARG A 114 7.91 8.44 -9.24
CA ARG A 114 7.28 9.27 -10.27
C ARG A 114 7.80 8.95 -11.66
N ALA A 115 9.12 8.76 -11.81
CA ALA A 115 9.72 8.39 -13.08
C ALA A 115 9.12 7.08 -13.59
N PHE A 116 8.93 6.09 -12.72
CA PHE A 116 8.34 4.82 -13.09
C PHE A 116 6.87 4.95 -13.54
N PHE A 117 6.03 5.61 -12.77
CA PHE A 117 4.57 5.65 -13.03
C PHE A 117 4.13 6.73 -14.01
N ASN A 118 4.83 7.86 -14.06
CA ASN A 118 4.33 9.07 -14.74
C ASN A 118 5.21 9.54 -15.91
N THR A 119 6.43 8.99 -16.07
CA THR A 119 7.32 9.43 -17.16
C THR A 119 7.21 8.51 -18.36
N GLN A 120 6.99 9.08 -19.52
CA GLN A 120 6.97 8.33 -20.78
C GLN A 120 8.39 7.85 -21.14
N ILE A 121 8.47 6.63 -21.63
CA ILE A 121 9.69 6.11 -22.27
C ILE A 121 9.98 6.98 -23.50
N SER A 122 11.26 7.29 -23.77
CA SER A 122 11.64 8.02 -24.98
C SER A 122 11.11 7.29 -26.24
N ILE A 123 10.72 8.06 -27.26
CA ILE A 123 10.17 7.49 -28.50
C ILE A 123 11.14 6.50 -29.13
N GLU A 124 12.45 6.76 -29.03
CA GLU A 124 13.48 5.87 -29.54
C GLU A 124 13.48 4.52 -28.85
N ASN A 125 13.41 4.50 -27.52
CA ASN A 125 13.36 3.26 -26.73
C ASN A 125 12.01 2.57 -26.85
N TYR A 126 10.91 3.32 -26.89
CA TYR A 126 9.57 2.79 -27.09
C TYR A 126 9.47 2.00 -28.40
N ASN A 127 10.03 2.52 -29.51
CA ASN A 127 10.02 1.86 -30.80
C ASN A 127 10.88 0.59 -30.89
N LYS A 128 11.83 0.40 -29.95
CA LYS A 128 12.61 -0.83 -29.81
C LYS A 128 11.88 -1.95 -29.05
N LEU A 129 10.80 -1.61 -28.34
CA LEU A 129 10.06 -2.59 -27.56
C LEU A 129 9.19 -3.48 -28.44
N PRO A 130 9.04 -4.77 -28.11
CA PRO A 130 7.99 -5.62 -28.68
C PRO A 130 6.61 -5.01 -28.44
N ARG A 131 5.66 -5.29 -29.34
CA ARG A 131 4.30 -4.72 -29.28
C ARG A 131 3.61 -4.90 -27.92
N ALA A 132 3.71 -6.08 -27.33
CA ALA A 132 3.14 -6.35 -25.99
C ALA A 132 3.75 -5.43 -24.91
N SER A 133 5.07 -5.18 -24.97
CA SER A 133 5.74 -4.27 -24.05
C SER A 133 5.36 -2.81 -24.29
N GLN A 134 5.09 -2.41 -25.53
CA GLN A 134 4.57 -1.07 -25.84
C GLN A 134 3.16 -0.85 -25.27
N GLU A 135 2.29 -1.86 -25.37
CA GLU A 135 0.96 -1.83 -24.75
C GLU A 135 1.06 -1.75 -23.23
N TYR A 136 1.99 -2.51 -22.65
CA TYR A 136 2.24 -2.48 -21.21
C TYR A 136 2.79 -1.12 -20.74
N ALA A 137 3.67 -0.50 -21.50
CA ALA A 137 4.18 0.85 -21.20
C ALA A 137 3.05 1.91 -21.13
N ARG A 138 2.06 1.81 -22.04
CA ARG A 138 0.87 2.68 -21.97
C ARG A 138 0.04 2.40 -20.72
N ARG A 139 -0.17 1.11 -20.39
CA ARG A 139 -0.90 0.69 -19.20
C ARG A 139 -0.27 1.24 -17.93
N ILE A 140 1.07 1.26 -17.79
CA ILE A 140 1.76 1.83 -16.64
C ILE A 140 1.40 3.32 -16.49
N LEU A 141 1.37 4.10 -17.57
CA LEU A 141 0.98 5.51 -17.51
C LEU A 141 -0.49 5.72 -17.14
N GLU A 142 -1.39 4.83 -17.58
CA GLU A 142 -2.80 4.85 -17.17
C GLU A 142 -2.95 4.53 -15.67
N ILE A 143 -2.22 3.53 -15.18
CA ILE A 143 -2.13 3.21 -13.75
C ILE A 143 -1.59 4.42 -12.99
N GLY A 144 -0.53 5.05 -13.49
CA GLY A 144 0.11 6.22 -12.87
C GLY A 144 -0.85 7.40 -12.62
N ARG A 145 -1.88 7.56 -13.47
CA ARG A 145 -2.94 8.58 -13.25
C ARG A 145 -3.80 8.30 -12.02
N ARG A 146 -3.81 7.07 -11.54
CA ARG A 146 -4.54 6.62 -10.36
C ARG A 146 -3.64 6.47 -9.13
N VAL A 147 -2.36 6.82 -9.26
CA VAL A 147 -1.38 6.78 -8.18
C VAL A 147 -1.12 8.20 -7.68
N ARG A 148 -1.25 8.37 -6.37
CA ARG A 148 -0.91 9.60 -5.65
C ARG A 148 0.25 9.34 -4.71
N PHE A 149 1.21 10.25 -4.65
CA PHE A 149 2.34 10.13 -3.75
C PHE A 149 2.19 11.06 -2.56
N VAL A 150 2.52 10.53 -1.37
CA VAL A 150 2.65 11.27 -0.12
C VAL A 150 4.04 11.02 0.43
N THR A 151 4.71 12.06 0.90
CA THR A 151 6.07 11.93 1.45
C THR A 151 6.04 11.80 2.96
N GLN A 152 6.80 10.82 3.46
CA GLN A 152 7.14 10.72 4.88
C GLN A 152 8.45 11.48 5.11
N THR A 153 8.38 12.59 5.83
CA THR A 153 9.54 13.48 6.07
C THR A 153 10.42 13.02 7.24
N ALA A 154 9.85 12.27 8.19
CA ALA A 154 10.55 11.72 9.33
C ALA A 154 10.25 10.21 9.44
N GLN A 155 11.31 9.40 9.69
CA GLN A 155 11.17 7.94 9.78
C GLN A 155 10.78 7.50 11.20
N GLU A 156 9.57 7.83 11.63
CA GLU A 156 9.03 7.51 12.96
C GLU A 156 8.24 6.20 13.00
N GLY A 157 8.49 5.31 12.04
CA GLY A 157 7.86 3.99 11.96
C GLY A 157 6.64 3.92 11.05
N PHE A 158 6.03 2.72 11.03
CA PHE A 158 4.93 2.40 10.15
C PHE A 158 3.67 3.22 10.43
N GLY A 159 3.30 3.37 11.72
CA GLY A 159 2.14 4.17 12.12
C GLY A 159 2.24 5.62 11.68
N HIS A 160 3.42 6.22 11.79
CA HIS A 160 3.68 7.57 11.31
C HIS A 160 3.56 7.67 9.78
N ALA A 161 4.03 6.65 9.03
CA ALA A 161 3.84 6.62 7.58
C ALA A 161 2.35 6.68 7.22
N VAL A 162 1.51 5.83 7.84
CA VAL A 162 0.06 5.84 7.65
C VAL A 162 -0.55 7.19 8.01
N TYR A 163 -0.12 7.80 9.12
CA TYR A 163 -0.59 9.11 9.57
C TYR A 163 -0.26 10.23 8.58
N CYS A 164 0.91 10.19 7.91
CA CYS A 164 1.27 11.17 6.88
C CYS A 164 0.26 11.22 5.72
N ALA A 165 -0.42 10.12 5.43
CA ALA A 165 -1.43 10.05 4.38
C ALA A 165 -2.84 10.47 4.82
N ARG A 166 -3.06 10.84 6.09
CA ARG A 166 -4.39 11.18 6.64
C ARG A 166 -5.18 12.14 5.75
N ALA A 167 -4.55 13.22 5.30
CA ALA A 167 -5.22 14.21 4.46
C ALA A 167 -5.62 13.66 3.07
N ALA A 168 -4.91 12.63 2.57
CA ALA A 168 -5.23 11.98 1.31
C ALA A 168 -6.34 10.93 1.44
N MET A 169 -6.60 10.45 2.66
CA MET A 169 -7.65 9.45 2.93
C MET A 169 -9.03 10.08 3.19
N GLU A 170 -9.12 11.38 3.46
CA GLU A 170 -10.38 12.14 3.58
C GLU A 170 -11.38 11.55 4.58
N GLU A 171 -10.86 10.89 5.64
CA GLU A 171 -11.67 10.19 6.67
C GLU A 171 -12.54 9.04 6.11
N GLU A 172 -12.28 8.59 4.89
CA GLU A 172 -12.95 7.43 4.29
C GLU A 172 -12.22 6.11 4.64
N PRO A 173 -12.94 4.97 4.61
CA PRO A 173 -12.29 3.66 4.73
C PRO A 173 -11.34 3.41 3.58
N PHE A 174 -10.21 2.81 3.87
CA PHE A 174 -9.19 2.51 2.87
C PHE A 174 -8.63 1.10 3.03
N LEU A 175 -8.15 0.52 1.94
CA LEU A 175 -7.42 -0.73 1.93
C LEU A 175 -5.94 -0.46 2.25
N LEU A 176 -5.42 -0.99 3.35
CA LEU A 176 -4.01 -0.88 3.70
C LEU A 176 -3.26 -2.10 3.14
N MET A 177 -2.29 -1.85 2.28
CA MET A 177 -1.43 -2.88 1.68
C MET A 177 0.04 -2.55 1.97
N LEU A 178 0.84 -3.56 2.30
CA LEU A 178 2.26 -3.35 2.59
C LEU A 178 3.06 -3.31 1.29
N GLY A 179 3.93 -2.30 1.12
CA GLY A 179 4.68 -2.03 -0.10
C GLY A 179 5.75 -3.07 -0.45
N ASP A 180 6.02 -4.02 0.45
CA ASP A 180 6.97 -5.12 0.26
C ASP A 180 6.34 -6.51 0.39
N HIS A 181 5.00 -6.60 0.43
CA HIS A 181 4.27 -7.86 0.46
C HIS A 181 3.58 -8.10 -0.89
N LEU A 182 3.87 -9.23 -1.50
CA LEU A 182 3.16 -9.70 -2.69
C LEU A 182 2.01 -10.61 -2.26
N TYR A 183 0.83 -10.27 -2.69
CA TYR A 183 -0.41 -10.97 -2.37
C TYR A 183 -0.72 -12.00 -3.46
N ARG A 184 -1.04 -13.22 -3.06
CA ARG A 184 -1.34 -14.29 -4.01
C ARG A 184 -2.50 -15.15 -3.55
N SER A 185 -3.59 -15.12 -4.30
CA SER A 185 -4.72 -16.02 -4.13
C SER A 185 -4.53 -17.28 -4.98
N THR A 186 -4.99 -18.42 -4.46
CA THR A 186 -5.13 -19.67 -5.22
C THR A 186 -6.50 -19.80 -5.90
N GLY A 187 -7.45 -18.92 -5.52
CA GLY A 187 -8.77 -18.85 -6.11
C GLY A 187 -8.87 -17.85 -7.26
N ALA A 188 -10.09 -17.70 -7.80
CA ALA A 188 -10.39 -16.75 -8.89
C ALA A 188 -10.41 -15.27 -8.42
N VAL A 189 -10.64 -15.05 -7.11
CA VAL A 189 -10.76 -13.73 -6.50
C VAL A 189 -9.41 -13.32 -5.90
N SER A 190 -8.95 -12.11 -6.16
CA SER A 190 -7.68 -11.61 -5.65
C SER A 190 -7.71 -11.42 -4.12
N CYS A 191 -6.55 -11.35 -3.46
CA CYS A 191 -6.49 -11.17 -2.01
C CYS A 191 -7.07 -9.81 -1.59
N ALA A 192 -6.78 -8.75 -2.31
CA ALA A 192 -7.30 -7.42 -2.05
C ALA A 192 -8.83 -7.39 -2.21
N GLN A 193 -9.36 -8.03 -3.25
CA GLN A 193 -10.78 -8.13 -3.49
C GLN A 193 -11.49 -8.89 -2.36
N GLN A 194 -10.93 -10.00 -1.88
CA GLN A 194 -11.49 -10.75 -0.75
C GLN A 194 -11.61 -9.87 0.50
N VAL A 195 -10.61 -9.04 0.80
CA VAL A 195 -10.64 -8.14 1.95
C VAL A 195 -11.70 -7.05 1.77
N VAL A 196 -11.79 -6.45 0.59
CA VAL A 196 -12.80 -5.42 0.28
C VAL A 196 -14.21 -6.00 0.37
N GLU A 197 -14.45 -7.19 -0.21
CA GLU A 197 -15.74 -7.87 -0.13
C GLU A 197 -16.11 -8.24 1.32
N ALA A 198 -15.16 -8.77 2.10
CA ALA A 198 -15.39 -9.07 3.51
C ALA A 198 -15.77 -7.83 4.32
N TYR A 199 -15.12 -6.69 4.07
CA TYR A 199 -15.49 -5.42 4.67
C TYR A 199 -16.91 -5.00 4.31
N GLN A 200 -17.31 -5.12 3.04
CA GLN A 200 -18.64 -4.76 2.57
C GLN A 200 -19.74 -5.68 3.10
N GLN A 201 -19.40 -6.94 3.42
CA GLN A 201 -20.34 -7.94 3.95
C GLN A 201 -20.43 -7.92 5.48
N SER A 202 -19.52 -7.27 6.17
CA SER A 202 -19.45 -7.22 7.65
C SER A 202 -20.44 -6.23 8.28
N SER A 203 -21.55 -5.98 7.63
CA SER A 203 -22.65 -5.10 8.02
C SER A 203 -23.65 -5.78 8.91
#